data_99bcf8d67fb0e8850542345930c55a67
#
_entry.id   99bcf8d67fb0e8850542345930c55a67
#
_cell.length_a   1.000
_cell.length_b   1.000
_cell.length_c   1.000
_cell.angle_alpha   90.00
_cell.angle_beta   90.00
_cell.angle_gamma   90.00
#
_symmetry.space_group_name_H-M   'P 1'
#
loop_
_entity.id
_entity.type
_entity.pdbx_description
1 polymer ?
#
loop_
_entity_poly.entity_id
_entity_poly.type
_entity_poly.pdbx_seq_one_letter_code
_entity_poly.pdbx_strand_id
1 'polypeptide(L)'
;MLDALVIGAGPAGLMAAEELARAGRRVLVVEAKPSPARKFLMAGKSGLNVTKDQPFEAFLAAYDCPDRLRPMLEAFGPVEVQSFCRNLGHEVFTGSSGRVFPVTMKGSPLLRAWLARLAGLGVELRHRWRWAGFDDYGFVFDTPEGRQVLHPRVTVLALGGASWARLGSDAAWVPWLAERGVQIAPWQPANMGFAVDWSPHMTRHFGQAVKGAALIVGHQRERGEFVLSARGVEGGGIYAVSRALRQGAGLVIDLMPDVTLSDVAARLARMKSSES
;
A
#
# COMPACT_ATOMS: atom_id res chain seq x y z
N MET A 1 31.06 14.39 -8.54
CA MET A 1 30.69 13.69 -7.30
C MET A 1 29.17 13.56 -7.28
N LEU A 2 28.61 12.42 -6.90
CA LEU A 2 27.17 12.19 -6.81
C LEU A 2 26.61 12.90 -5.58
N ASP A 3 25.63 13.82 -5.77
CA ASP A 3 25.09 14.55 -4.62
C ASP A 3 24.11 13.68 -3.83
N ALA A 4 23.21 13.00 -4.51
CA ALA A 4 22.18 12.18 -3.88
C ALA A 4 21.99 10.84 -4.60
N LEU A 5 21.92 9.77 -3.80
CA LEU A 5 21.56 8.42 -4.22
C LEU A 5 20.21 8.04 -3.62
N VAL A 6 19.32 7.52 -4.44
CA VAL A 6 18.06 6.93 -3.99
C VAL A 6 18.07 5.45 -4.33
N ILE A 7 17.95 4.59 -3.32
CA ILE A 7 17.94 3.14 -3.50
C ILE A 7 16.50 2.62 -3.45
N GLY A 8 15.99 2.19 -4.60
CA GLY A 8 14.63 1.75 -4.83
C GLY A 8 13.78 2.77 -5.59
N ALA A 9 13.28 2.39 -6.77
CA ALA A 9 12.43 3.21 -7.63
C ALA A 9 10.93 2.89 -7.45
N GLY A 10 10.49 2.66 -6.22
CA GLY A 10 9.09 2.66 -5.82
C GLY A 10 8.56 4.09 -5.64
N PRO A 11 7.26 4.28 -5.30
CA PRO A 11 6.69 5.62 -5.11
C PRO A 11 7.47 6.49 -4.12
N ALA A 12 7.93 5.91 -3.01
CA ALA A 12 8.72 6.64 -2.01
C ALA A 12 10.06 7.14 -2.59
N GLY A 13 10.77 6.28 -3.34
CA GLY A 13 12.03 6.68 -3.96
C GLY A 13 11.87 7.68 -5.09
N LEU A 14 10.84 7.53 -5.92
CA LEU A 14 10.56 8.49 -6.99
C LEU A 14 10.17 9.86 -6.42
N MET A 15 9.40 9.91 -5.33
CA MET A 15 9.07 11.17 -4.64
C MET A 15 10.33 11.81 -4.05
N ALA A 16 11.15 11.05 -3.33
CA ALA A 16 12.41 11.56 -2.78
C ALA A 16 13.34 12.10 -3.89
N ALA A 17 13.41 11.41 -5.01
CA ALA A 17 14.20 11.87 -6.16
C ALA A 17 13.67 13.17 -6.76
N GLU A 18 12.35 13.34 -6.85
CA GLU A 18 11.73 14.58 -7.33
C GLU A 18 12.08 15.76 -6.43
N GLU A 19 11.90 15.59 -5.11
CA GLU A 19 12.19 16.66 -4.14
C GLU A 19 13.68 17.04 -4.11
N LEU A 20 14.58 16.05 -4.16
CA LEU A 20 16.02 16.31 -4.24
C LEU A 20 16.42 17.02 -5.53
N ALA A 21 15.84 16.62 -6.66
CA ALA A 21 16.13 17.26 -7.95
C ALA A 21 15.56 18.69 -8.02
N ARG A 22 14.36 18.94 -7.48
CA ARG A 22 13.80 20.30 -7.33
C ARG A 22 14.65 21.19 -6.46
N ALA A 23 15.34 20.63 -5.46
CA ALA A 23 16.33 21.32 -4.63
C ALA A 23 17.71 21.47 -5.32
N GLY A 24 17.80 21.22 -6.62
CA GLY A 24 19.02 21.42 -7.43
C GLY A 24 20.09 20.36 -7.20
N ARG A 25 19.77 19.19 -6.65
CA ARG A 25 20.74 18.10 -6.44
C ARG A 25 20.84 17.20 -7.67
N ARG A 26 22.05 16.72 -7.98
CA ARG A 26 22.25 15.65 -8.96
C ARG A 26 21.85 14.33 -8.33
N VAL A 27 20.78 13.73 -8.84
CA VAL A 27 20.15 12.54 -8.24
C VAL A 27 20.32 11.33 -9.15
N LEU A 28 20.83 10.24 -8.57
CA LEU A 28 20.81 8.91 -9.15
C LEU A 28 19.82 8.04 -8.38
N VAL A 29 18.85 7.49 -9.07
CA VAL A 29 17.95 6.45 -8.55
C VAL A 29 18.42 5.10 -9.07
N VAL A 30 18.56 4.11 -8.19
CA VAL A 30 18.89 2.73 -8.57
C VAL A 30 17.76 1.79 -8.21
N GLU A 31 17.46 0.85 -9.12
CA GLU A 31 16.38 -0.11 -9.00
C GLU A 31 16.87 -1.54 -9.28
N ALA A 32 16.61 -2.46 -8.35
CA ALA A 32 17.04 -3.84 -8.48
C ALA A 32 16.35 -4.60 -9.63
N LYS A 33 15.13 -4.19 -9.98
CA LYS A 33 14.33 -4.85 -11.03
C LYS A 33 14.55 -4.18 -12.40
N PRO A 34 14.16 -4.83 -13.50
CA PRO A 34 14.31 -4.28 -14.85
C PRO A 34 13.39 -3.09 -15.15
N SER A 35 12.48 -2.74 -14.27
CA SER A 35 11.57 -1.59 -14.40
C SER A 35 11.16 -1.04 -13.04
N PRO A 36 10.91 0.30 -12.92
CA PRO A 36 10.55 0.93 -11.66
C PRO A 36 9.10 0.64 -11.27
N ALA A 37 8.77 0.90 -10.01
CA ALA A 37 7.43 0.97 -9.45
C ALA A 37 6.53 -0.26 -9.73
N ARG A 38 7.11 -1.47 -9.82
CA ARG A 38 6.39 -2.70 -10.20
C ARG A 38 5.23 -3.02 -9.23
N LYS A 39 5.43 -2.80 -7.94
CA LYS A 39 4.41 -3.01 -6.92
C LYS A 39 3.27 -1.99 -7.04
N PHE A 40 3.59 -0.74 -7.36
CA PHE A 40 2.61 0.31 -7.66
C PHE A 40 1.74 -0.05 -8.88
N LEU A 41 2.35 -0.54 -9.96
CA LEU A 41 1.63 -0.99 -11.15
C LEU A 41 0.73 -2.20 -10.86
N MET A 42 1.16 -3.11 -10.00
CA MET A 42 0.37 -4.28 -9.59
C MET A 42 -0.82 -3.85 -8.72
N ALA A 43 -0.64 -2.90 -7.80
CA ALA A 43 -1.71 -2.35 -6.98
C ALA A 43 -2.79 -1.66 -7.83
N GLY A 44 -2.40 -1.04 -8.95
CA GLY A 44 -3.31 -0.41 -9.90
C GLY A 44 -3.96 -1.33 -10.92
N LYS A 45 -3.84 -2.65 -10.81
CA LYS A 45 -4.38 -3.60 -11.82
C LYS A 45 -5.90 -3.56 -11.92
N SER A 46 -6.61 -3.47 -10.80
CA SER A 46 -8.08 -3.40 -10.70
C SER A 46 -8.62 -1.99 -10.46
N GLY A 47 -7.74 -0.99 -10.41
CA GLY A 47 -8.04 0.40 -10.12
C GLY A 47 -7.03 0.95 -9.11
N LEU A 48 -6.27 1.97 -9.52
CA LEU A 48 -5.27 2.60 -8.67
C LEU A 48 -5.94 3.51 -7.64
N ASN A 49 -6.03 3.06 -6.41
CA ASN A 49 -6.38 3.93 -5.29
C ASN A 49 -5.13 4.75 -4.90
N VAL A 50 -5.18 6.07 -5.07
CA VAL A 50 -4.04 6.96 -4.76
C VAL A 50 -4.10 7.53 -3.36
N THR A 51 -5.31 7.80 -2.83
CA THR A 51 -5.55 8.29 -1.48
C THR A 51 -7.00 8.07 -1.07
N LYS A 52 -7.37 8.54 0.12
CA LYS A 52 -8.76 8.56 0.59
C LYS A 52 -9.15 10.00 0.96
N ASP A 53 -10.22 10.48 0.35
CA ASP A 53 -10.82 11.78 0.63
C ASP A 53 -11.70 11.66 1.88
N GLN A 54 -11.20 12.18 2.99
CA GLN A 54 -11.86 12.17 4.29
C GLN A 54 -11.26 13.27 5.17
N PRO A 55 -11.90 13.66 6.28
CA PRO A 55 -11.34 14.60 7.23
C PRO A 55 -9.93 14.20 7.67
N PHE A 56 -9.02 15.17 7.78
CA PHE A 56 -7.59 14.93 8.05
C PHE A 56 -7.36 14.11 9.32
N GLU A 57 -8.08 14.39 10.40
CA GLU A 57 -7.92 13.64 11.65
C GLU A 57 -8.34 12.17 11.50
N ALA A 58 -9.37 11.89 10.73
CA ALA A 58 -9.77 10.51 10.42
C ALA A 58 -8.75 9.81 9.52
N PHE A 59 -8.09 10.54 8.60
CA PHE A 59 -7.01 10.04 7.78
C PHE A 59 -5.78 9.71 8.63
N LEU A 60 -5.40 10.62 9.51
CA LEU A 60 -4.26 10.46 10.42
C LEU A 60 -4.45 9.30 11.40
N ALA A 61 -5.65 9.12 11.94
CA ALA A 61 -5.98 8.03 12.86
C ALA A 61 -5.83 6.61 12.26
N ALA A 62 -5.74 6.50 10.93
CA ALA A 62 -5.47 5.21 10.27
C ALA A 62 -4.00 4.74 10.39
N TYR A 63 -3.10 5.59 10.88
CA TYR A 63 -1.69 5.27 11.06
C TYR A 63 -1.38 4.85 12.51
N ASP A 64 -0.40 3.96 12.67
CA ASP A 64 0.00 3.45 13.99
C ASP A 64 0.73 4.48 14.87
N CYS A 65 1.36 5.48 14.26
CA CYS A 65 2.11 6.54 14.95
C CYS A 65 1.64 7.92 14.46
N PRO A 66 0.37 8.32 14.72
CA PRO A 66 -0.21 9.52 14.14
C PRO A 66 0.59 10.77 14.48
N ASP A 67 1.01 10.95 15.73
CA ASP A 67 1.74 12.14 16.17
C ASP A 67 3.09 12.32 15.44
N ARG A 68 3.80 11.22 15.20
CA ARG A 68 5.06 11.26 14.43
C ARG A 68 4.87 11.58 12.96
N LEU A 69 3.76 11.14 12.38
CA LEU A 69 3.46 11.31 10.95
C LEU A 69 2.72 12.61 10.66
N ARG A 70 2.11 13.25 11.66
CA ARG A 70 1.34 14.48 11.48
C ARG A 70 2.07 15.53 10.65
N PRO A 71 3.30 15.96 10.95
CA PRO A 71 3.95 17.02 10.17
C PRO A 71 4.16 16.62 8.69
N MET A 72 4.45 15.34 8.43
CA MET A 72 4.64 14.84 7.06
C MET A 72 3.30 14.80 6.31
N LEU A 73 2.23 14.35 6.96
CA LEU A 73 0.90 14.22 6.35
C LEU A 73 0.19 15.57 6.21
N GLU A 74 0.49 16.57 7.07
CA GLU A 74 0.08 17.95 6.88
C GLU A 74 0.76 18.59 5.67
N ALA A 75 2.04 18.24 5.43
CA ALA A 75 2.78 18.74 4.28
C ALA A 75 2.40 18.01 2.97
N PHE A 76 2.05 16.72 3.04
CA PHE A 76 1.69 15.90 1.88
C PHE A 76 0.60 14.88 2.24
N GLY A 77 -0.61 15.36 2.36
CA GLY A 77 -1.80 14.59 2.71
C GLY A 77 -2.70 14.27 1.50
N PRO A 78 -3.97 13.92 1.76
CA PRO A 78 -4.91 13.53 0.71
C PRO A 78 -5.14 14.58 -0.38
N VAL A 79 -5.14 15.86 -0.03
CA VAL A 79 -5.34 16.97 -0.96
C VAL A 79 -4.11 17.14 -1.86
N GLU A 80 -2.91 17.07 -1.28
CA GLU A 80 -1.64 17.20 -1.99
C GLU A 80 -1.42 16.02 -2.94
N VAL A 81 -1.81 14.79 -2.56
CA VAL A 81 -1.79 13.62 -3.44
C VAL A 81 -2.71 13.80 -4.66
N GLN A 82 -3.91 14.35 -4.47
CA GLN A 82 -4.81 14.65 -5.58
C GLN A 82 -4.22 15.74 -6.50
N SER A 83 -3.68 16.80 -5.90
CA SER A 83 -3.01 17.89 -6.63
C SER A 83 -1.79 17.39 -7.40
N PHE A 84 -1.01 16.48 -6.81
CA PHE A 84 0.12 15.82 -7.45
C PHE A 84 -0.32 15.06 -8.72
N CYS A 85 -1.41 14.30 -8.67
CA CYS A 85 -1.96 13.59 -9.82
C CYS A 85 -2.38 14.57 -10.92
N ARG A 86 -3.11 15.64 -10.57
CA ARG A 86 -3.53 16.68 -11.53
C ARG A 86 -2.34 17.41 -12.14
N ASN A 87 -1.32 17.72 -11.35
CA ASN A 87 -0.08 18.34 -11.82
C ASN A 87 0.75 17.42 -12.74
N LEU A 88 0.48 16.11 -12.74
CA LEU A 88 0.98 15.16 -13.72
C LEU A 88 0.07 15.02 -14.96
N GLY A 89 -0.99 15.83 -15.06
CA GLY A 89 -1.96 15.78 -16.17
C GLY A 89 -3.01 14.68 -16.03
N HIS A 90 -3.25 14.18 -14.81
CA HIS A 90 -4.20 13.10 -14.56
C HIS A 90 -5.29 13.55 -13.59
N GLU A 91 -6.51 13.75 -14.12
CA GLU A 91 -7.68 13.99 -13.30
C GLU A 91 -8.00 12.81 -12.40
N VAL A 92 -8.54 13.12 -11.22
CA VAL A 92 -8.92 12.13 -10.21
C VAL A 92 -10.38 12.34 -9.79
N PHE A 93 -11.02 11.27 -9.32
CA PHE A 93 -12.37 11.29 -8.76
C PHE A 93 -12.45 10.51 -7.47
N THR A 94 -13.38 10.88 -6.61
CA THR A 94 -13.66 10.18 -5.36
C THR A 94 -14.80 9.17 -5.56
N GLY A 95 -14.54 7.90 -5.28
CA GLY A 95 -15.53 6.84 -5.31
C GLY A 95 -16.43 6.85 -4.05
N SER A 96 -17.49 6.04 -4.06
CA SER A 96 -18.50 5.98 -2.98
C SER A 96 -17.93 5.62 -1.59
N SER A 97 -16.76 5.00 -1.53
CA SER A 97 -16.07 4.65 -0.28
C SER A 97 -15.08 5.73 0.20
N GLY A 98 -15.06 6.90 -0.43
CA GLY A 98 -14.07 7.96 -0.20
C GLY A 98 -12.70 7.70 -0.82
N ARG A 99 -12.46 6.55 -1.46
CA ARG A 99 -11.21 6.27 -2.17
C ARG A 99 -11.10 7.12 -3.42
N VAL A 100 -9.92 7.66 -3.66
CA VAL A 100 -9.62 8.52 -4.81
C VAL A 100 -8.87 7.73 -5.88
N PHE A 101 -9.33 7.83 -7.11
CA PHE A 101 -8.78 7.11 -8.26
C PHE A 101 -8.48 8.07 -9.41
N PRO A 102 -7.43 7.84 -10.21
CA PRO A 102 -7.33 8.50 -11.52
C PRO A 102 -8.54 8.12 -12.39
N VAL A 103 -9.03 9.05 -13.20
CA VAL A 103 -10.15 8.79 -14.12
C VAL A 103 -9.88 7.59 -15.03
N THR A 104 -8.62 7.39 -15.43
CA THR A 104 -8.20 6.22 -16.22
C THR A 104 -8.23 4.90 -15.45
N MET A 105 -8.41 4.92 -14.13
CA MET A 105 -8.32 3.77 -13.22
C MET A 105 -6.97 3.04 -13.22
N LYS A 106 -5.99 3.45 -14.02
CA LYS A 106 -4.72 2.73 -14.25
C LYS A 106 -3.53 3.49 -13.67
N GLY A 107 -2.58 2.75 -13.09
CA GLY A 107 -1.33 3.32 -12.59
C GLY A 107 -0.30 3.64 -13.67
N SER A 108 -0.33 2.96 -14.81
CA SER A 108 0.72 3.11 -15.84
C SER A 108 0.76 4.49 -16.53
N PRO A 109 -0.35 5.17 -16.83
CA PRO A 109 -0.28 6.54 -17.38
C PRO A 109 0.33 7.51 -16.38
N LEU A 110 -0.11 7.47 -15.12
CA LEU A 110 0.40 8.32 -14.05
C LEU A 110 1.91 8.11 -13.84
N LEU A 111 2.35 6.85 -13.80
CA LEU A 111 3.77 6.53 -13.65
C LEU A 111 4.60 7.05 -14.84
N ARG A 112 4.12 6.90 -16.07
CA ARG A 112 4.84 7.43 -17.26
C ARG A 112 5.00 8.95 -17.21
N ALA A 113 3.96 9.67 -16.85
CA ALA A 113 4.02 11.12 -16.68
C ALA A 113 5.01 11.52 -15.59
N TRP A 114 5.01 10.78 -14.47
CA TRP A 114 5.95 11.02 -13.38
C TRP A 114 7.40 10.76 -13.78
N LEU A 115 7.68 9.66 -14.45
CA LEU A 115 9.03 9.35 -14.95
C LEU A 115 9.52 10.38 -15.98
N ALA A 116 8.64 10.86 -16.86
CA ALA A 116 8.96 11.93 -17.80
C ALA A 116 9.30 13.25 -17.07
N ARG A 117 8.56 13.59 -16.01
CA ARG A 117 8.88 14.75 -15.16
C ARG A 117 10.25 14.60 -14.49
N LEU A 118 10.54 13.44 -13.92
CA LEU A 118 11.85 13.17 -13.29
C LEU A 118 13.00 13.27 -14.29
N ALA A 119 12.82 12.73 -15.49
CA ALA A 119 13.79 12.88 -16.57
C ALA A 119 14.01 14.35 -16.96
N GLY A 120 12.92 15.16 -17.05
CA GLY A 120 12.99 16.60 -17.27
C GLY A 120 13.71 17.38 -16.16
N LEU A 121 13.72 16.85 -14.94
CA LEU A 121 14.48 17.39 -13.80
C LEU A 121 15.92 16.87 -13.75
N GLY A 122 16.36 16.08 -14.72
CA GLY A 122 17.72 15.55 -14.79
C GLY A 122 18.00 14.38 -13.84
N VAL A 123 16.96 13.71 -13.31
CA VAL A 123 17.13 12.50 -12.49
C VAL A 123 17.59 11.35 -13.37
N GLU A 124 18.73 10.76 -13.01
CA GLU A 124 19.25 9.55 -13.63
C GLU A 124 18.61 8.31 -12.96
N LEU A 125 18.13 7.35 -13.76
CA LEU A 125 17.51 6.11 -13.27
C LEU A 125 18.26 4.90 -13.87
N ARG A 126 18.84 4.07 -13.01
CA ARG A 126 19.51 2.83 -13.39
C ARG A 126 18.73 1.63 -12.91
N HIS A 127 18.45 0.71 -13.82
CA HIS A 127 17.73 -0.55 -13.56
C HIS A 127 18.71 -1.71 -13.43
N ARG A 128 18.26 -2.80 -12.76
CA ARG A 128 19.07 -3.99 -12.48
C ARG A 128 20.32 -3.70 -11.66
N TRP A 129 20.25 -2.66 -10.84
CA TRP A 129 21.23 -2.31 -9.84
C TRP A 129 20.74 -2.75 -8.48
N ARG A 130 21.12 -3.94 -8.08
CA ARG A 130 20.71 -4.51 -6.80
C ARG A 130 21.67 -4.09 -5.71
N TRP A 131 21.14 -3.39 -4.72
CA TRP A 131 21.94 -3.09 -3.53
C TRP A 131 22.33 -4.38 -2.82
N ALA A 132 23.62 -4.55 -2.51
CA ALA A 132 24.22 -5.74 -1.92
C ALA A 132 24.84 -5.45 -0.53
N GLY A 133 24.47 -4.32 0.08
CA GLY A 133 24.96 -3.91 1.38
C GLY A 133 25.97 -2.77 1.30
N PHE A 134 26.83 -2.72 2.30
CA PHE A 134 27.87 -1.71 2.43
C PHE A 134 29.24 -2.36 2.29
N ASP A 135 30.24 -1.59 1.85
CA ASP A 135 31.62 -1.82 2.17
C ASP A 135 32.10 -0.82 3.23
N ASP A 136 33.42 -0.71 3.44
CA ASP A 136 33.99 0.19 4.45
C ASP A 136 33.64 1.66 4.24
N TYR A 137 33.36 2.08 3.01
CA TYR A 137 33.23 3.47 2.62
C TYR A 137 31.99 3.81 1.80
N GLY A 138 31.22 2.85 1.29
CA GLY A 138 30.17 3.12 0.33
C GLY A 138 29.04 2.10 0.27
N PHE A 139 28.21 2.28 -0.74
CA PHE A 139 27.07 1.42 -1.06
C PHE A 139 27.46 0.49 -2.21
N VAL A 140 27.36 -0.81 -2.00
CA VAL A 140 27.74 -1.84 -2.95
C VAL A 140 26.55 -2.29 -3.77
N PHE A 141 26.73 -2.42 -5.07
CA PHE A 141 25.67 -2.86 -6.00
C PHE A 141 26.15 -3.99 -6.89
N ASP A 142 25.31 -4.99 -7.08
CA ASP A 142 25.42 -5.96 -8.17
C ASP A 142 24.68 -5.39 -9.37
N THR A 143 25.39 -5.20 -10.47
CA THR A 143 24.91 -4.58 -11.71
C THR A 143 25.16 -5.49 -12.91
N PRO A 144 24.53 -5.23 -14.08
CA PRO A 144 24.83 -5.98 -15.31
C PRO A 144 26.31 -5.91 -15.73
N GLU A 145 26.99 -4.84 -15.38
CA GLU A 145 28.40 -4.59 -15.71
C GLU A 145 29.37 -5.10 -14.61
N GLY A 146 28.84 -5.82 -13.60
CA GLY A 146 29.59 -6.31 -12.45
C GLY A 146 29.35 -5.49 -11.19
N ARG A 147 30.17 -5.76 -10.18
CA ARG A 147 30.04 -5.11 -8.86
C ARG A 147 30.53 -3.67 -8.92
N GLN A 148 29.70 -2.75 -8.39
CA GLN A 148 29.98 -1.31 -8.33
C GLN A 148 29.86 -0.81 -6.90
N VAL A 149 30.65 0.19 -6.55
CA VAL A 149 30.60 0.90 -5.27
C VAL A 149 30.33 2.38 -5.54
N LEU A 150 29.34 2.95 -4.84
CA LEU A 150 28.99 4.36 -4.94
C LEU A 150 29.23 5.08 -3.60
N HIS A 151 29.77 6.31 -3.71
CA HIS A 151 30.06 7.20 -2.57
C HIS A 151 29.25 8.50 -2.73
N PRO A 152 27.95 8.48 -2.47
CA PRO A 152 27.11 9.69 -2.53
C PRO A 152 27.32 10.57 -1.29
N ARG A 153 26.99 11.86 -1.42
CA ARG A 153 26.99 12.77 -0.26
C ARG A 153 25.82 12.50 0.68
N VAL A 154 24.66 12.16 0.12
CA VAL A 154 23.47 11.74 0.87
C VAL A 154 22.82 10.54 0.20
N THR A 155 22.16 9.70 0.98
CA THR A 155 21.42 8.52 0.48
C THR A 155 20.03 8.44 1.08
N VAL A 156 19.06 8.17 0.23
CA VAL A 156 17.69 7.81 0.64
C VAL A 156 17.47 6.32 0.39
N LEU A 157 17.16 5.59 1.45
CA LEU A 157 16.82 4.17 1.41
C LEU A 157 15.33 4.01 1.24
N ALA A 158 14.87 3.74 0.01
CA ALA A 158 13.46 3.54 -0.35
C ALA A 158 13.18 2.06 -0.70
N LEU A 159 13.64 1.15 0.14
CA LEU A 159 13.87 -0.27 -0.12
C LEU A 159 12.58 -1.12 -0.13
N GLY A 160 11.43 -0.52 0.20
CA GLY A 160 10.18 -1.25 0.35
C GLY A 160 10.14 -2.12 1.60
N GLY A 161 9.12 -2.96 1.68
CA GLY A 161 8.89 -3.87 2.81
C GLY A 161 9.14 -5.34 2.46
N ALA A 162 8.36 -6.25 3.09
CA ALA A 162 8.50 -7.69 3.00
C ALA A 162 7.37 -8.37 2.18
N SER A 163 6.56 -7.62 1.45
CA SER A 163 5.45 -8.18 0.68
C SER A 163 5.71 -8.10 -0.83
N TRP A 164 5.36 -9.16 -1.58
CA TRP A 164 5.58 -9.25 -3.01
C TRP A 164 7.07 -9.28 -3.40
N ALA A 165 7.83 -10.18 -2.81
CA ALA A 165 9.28 -10.36 -3.07
C ALA A 165 9.62 -10.44 -4.57
N ARG A 166 8.77 -11.10 -5.35
CA ARG A 166 8.88 -11.18 -6.82
C ARG A 166 8.87 -9.82 -7.52
N LEU A 167 8.23 -8.81 -6.92
CA LEU A 167 8.16 -7.45 -7.43
C LEU A 167 9.26 -6.53 -6.86
N GLY A 168 10.14 -7.05 -5.99
CA GLY A 168 11.28 -6.33 -5.43
C GLY A 168 11.13 -5.91 -3.97
N SER A 169 10.04 -6.29 -3.29
CA SER A 169 9.81 -5.98 -1.88
C SER A 169 10.02 -7.24 -1.04
N ASP A 170 11.28 -7.65 -0.88
CA ASP A 170 11.72 -8.93 -0.32
C ASP A 170 12.37 -8.81 1.07
N ALA A 171 12.48 -7.58 1.61
CA ALA A 171 13.16 -7.29 2.88
C ALA A 171 14.62 -7.76 2.96
N ALA A 172 15.28 -8.06 1.85
CA ALA A 172 16.66 -8.54 1.83
C ALA A 172 17.68 -7.57 2.44
N TRP A 173 17.30 -6.30 2.57
CA TRP A 173 18.09 -5.23 3.15
C TRP A 173 18.15 -5.25 4.70
N VAL A 174 17.25 -5.98 5.36
CA VAL A 174 17.10 -5.97 6.83
C VAL A 174 18.40 -6.35 7.56
N PRO A 175 19.12 -7.43 7.20
CA PRO A 175 20.36 -7.79 7.85
C PRO A 175 21.42 -6.66 7.80
N TRP A 176 21.58 -6.01 6.65
CA TRP A 176 22.60 -4.96 6.47
C TRP A 176 22.38 -3.74 7.34
N LEU A 177 21.12 -3.36 7.59
CA LEU A 177 20.79 -2.26 8.51
C LEU A 177 20.86 -2.71 9.98
N ALA A 178 20.44 -3.95 10.28
CA ALA A 178 20.54 -4.51 11.62
C ALA A 178 22.00 -4.61 12.09
N GLU A 179 22.92 -5.04 11.23
CA GLU A 179 24.38 -5.06 11.47
C GLU A 179 24.96 -3.67 11.75
N ARG A 180 24.30 -2.61 11.28
CA ARG A 180 24.63 -1.20 11.56
C ARG A 180 23.91 -0.65 12.80
N GLY A 181 23.28 -1.50 13.60
CA GLY A 181 22.59 -1.11 14.84
C GLY A 181 21.22 -0.47 14.64
N VAL A 182 20.66 -0.50 13.43
CA VAL A 182 19.31 0.02 13.18
C VAL A 182 18.28 -0.99 13.70
N GLN A 183 17.41 -0.55 14.59
CA GLN A 183 16.31 -1.37 15.09
C GLN A 183 15.22 -1.50 14.02
N ILE A 184 14.89 -2.73 13.66
CA ILE A 184 13.87 -3.04 12.67
C ILE A 184 12.67 -3.67 13.38
N ALA A 185 11.50 -3.03 13.28
CA ALA A 185 10.26 -3.59 13.80
C ALA A 185 9.88 -4.88 13.03
N PRO A 186 9.36 -5.91 13.70
CA PRO A 186 8.92 -7.13 13.04
C PRO A 186 7.86 -6.84 11.97
N TRP A 187 7.98 -7.51 10.84
CA TRP A 187 7.00 -7.40 9.75
C TRP A 187 5.64 -7.96 10.17
N GLN A 188 4.61 -7.20 9.94
CA GLN A 188 3.24 -7.63 10.19
C GLN A 188 2.38 -7.33 8.96
N PRO A 189 1.56 -8.29 8.47
CA PRO A 189 0.70 -8.06 7.33
C PRO A 189 -0.41 -7.06 7.69
N ALA A 190 -0.69 -6.13 6.78
CA ALA A 190 -1.78 -5.17 6.90
C ALA A 190 -3.02 -5.62 6.11
N ASN A 191 -2.89 -5.81 4.80
CA ASN A 191 -3.95 -6.32 3.95
C ASN A 191 -3.82 -7.85 3.88
N MET A 192 -4.54 -8.57 4.74
CA MET A 192 -4.47 -10.02 4.83
C MET A 192 -5.87 -10.62 4.94
N GLY A 193 -6.02 -11.84 4.47
CA GLY A 193 -7.19 -12.67 4.74
C GLY A 193 -7.03 -13.44 6.04
N PHE A 194 -8.15 -13.97 6.53
CA PHE A 194 -8.19 -14.82 7.72
C PHE A 194 -8.78 -16.17 7.35
N ALA A 195 -8.16 -17.24 7.85
CA ALA A 195 -8.61 -18.60 7.62
C ALA A 195 -9.95 -18.86 8.33
N VAL A 196 -10.81 -19.57 7.65
CA VAL A 196 -12.09 -20.05 8.20
C VAL A 196 -12.27 -21.50 7.76
N ASP A 197 -12.62 -22.36 8.70
CA ASP A 197 -13.00 -23.75 8.45
C ASP A 197 -14.43 -23.76 7.90
N TRP A 198 -14.54 -23.77 6.57
CA TRP A 198 -15.80 -23.79 5.88
C TRP A 198 -16.45 -25.18 5.86
N SER A 199 -17.75 -25.26 6.10
CA SER A 199 -18.49 -26.46 5.74
C SER A 199 -18.52 -26.66 4.22
N PRO A 200 -18.71 -27.91 3.72
CA PRO A 200 -18.79 -28.18 2.27
C PRO A 200 -19.86 -27.35 1.54
N HIS A 201 -20.91 -26.91 2.22
CA HIS A 201 -21.98 -26.08 1.66
C HIS A 201 -21.49 -24.71 1.17
N MET A 202 -20.41 -24.20 1.73
CA MET A 202 -19.84 -22.90 1.37
C MET A 202 -19.09 -22.90 0.04
N THR A 203 -18.73 -24.06 -0.49
CA THR A 203 -17.89 -24.18 -1.71
C THR A 203 -18.52 -23.43 -2.91
N ARG A 204 -19.84 -23.47 -3.05
CA ARG A 204 -20.59 -22.78 -4.12
C ARG A 204 -20.51 -21.25 -4.05
N HIS A 205 -20.09 -20.70 -2.91
CA HIS A 205 -20.00 -19.26 -2.66
C HIS A 205 -18.58 -18.70 -2.78
N PHE A 206 -17.58 -19.55 -2.99
CA PHE A 206 -16.20 -19.08 -3.10
C PHE A 206 -16.01 -18.18 -4.32
N GLY A 207 -15.28 -17.06 -4.13
CA GLY A 207 -15.12 -16.01 -5.10
C GLY A 207 -16.20 -14.93 -5.07
N GLN A 208 -17.31 -15.14 -4.33
CA GLN A 208 -18.38 -14.17 -4.22
C GLN A 208 -18.06 -13.09 -3.17
N ALA A 209 -18.48 -11.86 -3.47
CA ALA A 209 -18.40 -10.74 -2.54
C ALA A 209 -19.69 -10.66 -1.71
N VAL A 210 -19.53 -10.56 -0.40
CA VAL A 210 -20.61 -10.20 0.54
C VAL A 210 -20.61 -8.70 0.67
N LYS A 211 -21.67 -8.05 0.20
CA LYS A 211 -21.82 -6.59 0.18
C LYS A 211 -22.84 -6.13 1.21
N GLY A 212 -22.74 -4.86 1.61
CA GLY A 212 -23.69 -4.24 2.54
C GLY A 212 -23.62 -4.76 3.97
N ALA A 213 -22.56 -5.49 4.33
CA ALA A 213 -22.33 -5.97 5.69
C ALA A 213 -21.65 -4.94 6.58
N ALA A 214 -21.70 -5.15 7.89
CA ALA A 214 -20.82 -4.49 8.85
C ALA A 214 -19.95 -5.54 9.55
N LEU A 215 -18.66 -5.23 9.66
CA LEU A 215 -17.68 -6.03 10.38
C LEU A 215 -17.44 -5.39 11.75
N ILE A 216 -17.61 -6.16 12.80
CA ILE A 216 -17.53 -5.70 14.19
C ILE A 216 -16.41 -6.45 14.88
N VAL A 217 -15.43 -5.70 15.39
CA VAL A 217 -14.29 -6.22 16.13
C VAL A 217 -14.11 -5.37 17.39
N GLY A 218 -14.47 -5.91 18.54
CA GLY A 218 -14.55 -5.14 19.77
C GLY A 218 -15.51 -3.95 19.63
N HIS A 219 -15.01 -2.72 19.81
CA HIS A 219 -15.81 -1.50 19.64
C HIS A 219 -15.77 -0.93 18.20
N GLN A 220 -14.91 -1.45 17.35
CA GLN A 220 -14.80 -1.01 15.97
C GLN A 220 -15.92 -1.64 15.14
N ARG A 221 -16.65 -0.79 14.40
CA ARG A 221 -17.67 -1.21 13.43
C ARG A 221 -17.34 -0.59 12.08
N GLU A 222 -17.06 -1.44 11.10
CA GLU A 222 -16.67 -1.03 9.75
C GLU A 222 -17.69 -1.51 8.73
N ARG A 223 -18.24 -0.57 7.95
CA ARG A 223 -19.11 -0.88 6.81
C ARG A 223 -18.25 -1.22 5.61
N GLY A 224 -18.43 -2.39 5.04
CA GLY A 224 -17.61 -2.81 3.92
C GLY A 224 -18.07 -4.10 3.27
N GLU A 225 -17.47 -4.40 2.13
CA GLU A 225 -17.59 -5.69 1.47
C GLU A 225 -16.38 -6.56 1.79
N PHE A 226 -16.58 -7.86 1.77
CA PHE A 226 -15.53 -8.86 1.85
C PHE A 226 -15.81 -10.01 0.89
N VAL A 227 -14.78 -10.78 0.58
CA VAL A 227 -14.86 -11.91 -0.35
C VAL A 227 -14.73 -13.22 0.40
N LEU A 228 -15.57 -14.18 0.07
CA LEU A 228 -15.46 -15.55 0.51
C LEU A 228 -14.44 -16.27 -0.37
N SER A 229 -13.40 -16.82 0.21
CA SER A 229 -12.43 -17.64 -0.52
C SER A 229 -12.37 -19.06 0.06
N ALA A 230 -11.80 -19.98 -0.70
CA ALA A 230 -11.64 -21.36 -0.21
C ALA A 230 -10.79 -21.45 1.07
N ARG A 231 -10.03 -20.41 1.38
CA ARG A 231 -9.16 -20.32 2.58
C ARG A 231 -9.82 -19.57 3.74
N GLY A 232 -10.91 -18.82 3.47
CA GLY A 232 -11.54 -17.99 4.49
C GLY A 232 -12.09 -16.68 3.94
N VAL A 233 -11.85 -15.58 4.61
CA VAL A 233 -12.38 -14.25 4.27
C VAL A 233 -11.27 -13.26 3.96
N GLU A 234 -11.47 -12.40 2.96
CA GLU A 234 -10.52 -11.38 2.52
C GLU A 234 -11.26 -10.17 1.91
N GLY A 235 -10.54 -9.12 1.53
CA GLY A 235 -11.09 -7.94 0.88
C GLY A 235 -11.15 -6.72 1.77
N GLY A 236 -11.64 -5.59 1.21
CA GLY A 236 -11.49 -4.26 1.79
C GLY A 236 -12.03 -4.10 3.20
N GLY A 237 -13.20 -4.69 3.50
CA GLY A 237 -13.77 -4.66 4.86
C GLY A 237 -12.92 -5.43 5.87
N ILE A 238 -12.42 -6.61 5.49
CA ILE A 238 -11.52 -7.42 6.35
C ILE A 238 -10.20 -6.68 6.59
N TYR A 239 -9.65 -6.01 5.55
CA TYR A 239 -8.40 -5.26 5.71
C TYR A 239 -8.53 -4.10 6.70
N ALA A 240 -9.67 -3.44 6.72
CA ALA A 240 -9.93 -2.34 7.65
C ALA A 240 -9.88 -2.75 9.13
N VAL A 241 -10.26 -4.00 9.44
CA VAL A 241 -10.27 -4.55 10.81
C VAL A 241 -9.12 -5.53 11.07
N SER A 242 -8.24 -5.74 10.11
CA SER A 242 -7.21 -6.79 10.15
C SER A 242 -6.22 -6.64 11.30
N ARG A 243 -5.93 -5.42 11.75
CA ARG A 243 -5.04 -5.18 12.89
C ARG A 243 -5.58 -5.82 14.17
N ALA A 244 -6.82 -5.56 14.52
CA ALA A 244 -7.43 -6.11 15.74
C ALA A 244 -7.61 -7.64 15.64
N LEU A 245 -8.00 -8.15 14.47
CA LEU A 245 -8.10 -9.58 14.23
C LEU A 245 -6.75 -10.29 14.37
N ARG A 246 -5.67 -9.72 13.84
CA ARG A 246 -4.31 -10.25 13.99
C ARG A 246 -3.85 -10.28 15.45
N GLN A 247 -4.37 -9.39 16.29
CA GLN A 247 -4.12 -9.35 17.73
C GLN A 247 -5.00 -10.32 18.54
N GLY A 248 -5.82 -11.14 17.86
CA GLY A 248 -6.66 -12.16 18.47
C GLY A 248 -8.07 -11.73 18.81
N ALA A 249 -8.51 -10.54 18.37
CA ALA A 249 -9.89 -10.14 18.59
C ALA A 249 -10.87 -10.96 17.73
N GLY A 250 -12.06 -11.25 18.25
CA GLY A 250 -13.12 -11.94 17.52
C GLY A 250 -13.78 -11.05 16.46
N LEU A 251 -14.18 -11.64 15.33
CA LEU A 251 -14.96 -11.01 14.28
C LEU A 251 -16.42 -11.39 14.36
N VAL A 252 -17.29 -10.39 14.41
CA VAL A 252 -18.74 -10.56 14.21
C VAL A 252 -19.12 -9.88 12.88
N ILE A 253 -19.90 -10.58 12.07
CA ILE A 253 -20.40 -10.04 10.79
C ILE A 253 -21.89 -9.82 10.92
N ASP A 254 -22.30 -8.56 10.84
CA ASP A 254 -23.69 -8.16 10.74
C ASP A 254 -24.04 -8.07 9.24
N LEU A 255 -24.86 -9.02 8.79
CA LEU A 255 -25.27 -9.14 7.38
C LEU A 255 -26.39 -8.17 7.00
N MET A 256 -27.08 -7.59 7.98
CA MET A 256 -28.21 -6.67 7.78
C MET A 256 -28.09 -5.41 8.65
N PRO A 257 -27.00 -4.65 8.53
CA PRO A 257 -26.66 -3.58 9.46
C PRO A 257 -27.60 -2.36 9.43
N ASP A 258 -28.51 -2.32 8.47
CA ASP A 258 -29.51 -1.27 8.29
C ASP A 258 -30.91 -1.74 8.71
N VAL A 259 -31.04 -2.96 9.24
CA VAL A 259 -32.33 -3.55 9.67
C VAL A 259 -32.31 -3.73 11.18
N THR A 260 -33.37 -3.32 11.85
CA THR A 260 -33.47 -3.49 13.30
C THR A 260 -33.67 -4.97 13.68
N LEU A 261 -33.28 -5.33 14.90
CA LEU A 261 -33.49 -6.71 15.40
C LEU A 261 -34.96 -7.10 15.40
N SER A 262 -35.86 -6.14 15.72
CA SER A 262 -37.31 -6.36 15.67
C SER A 262 -37.82 -6.66 14.26
N ASP A 263 -37.29 -5.97 13.24
CA ASP A 263 -37.65 -6.23 11.85
C ASP A 263 -37.17 -7.60 11.36
N VAL A 264 -35.93 -7.97 11.76
CA VAL A 264 -35.38 -9.30 11.47
C VAL A 264 -36.25 -10.38 12.12
N ALA A 265 -36.59 -10.23 13.41
CA ALA A 265 -37.46 -11.18 14.12
C ALA A 265 -38.85 -11.31 13.45
N ALA A 266 -39.45 -10.17 13.05
CA ALA A 266 -40.70 -10.14 12.36
C ALA A 266 -40.66 -10.83 10.97
N ARG A 267 -39.53 -10.70 10.24
CA ARG A 267 -39.31 -11.41 8.96
C ARG A 267 -39.20 -12.92 9.18
N LEU A 268 -38.40 -13.35 10.14
CA LEU A 268 -38.18 -14.74 10.47
C LEU A 268 -39.49 -15.42 10.93
N ALA A 269 -40.31 -14.73 11.73
CA ALA A 269 -41.62 -15.25 12.17
C ALA A 269 -42.63 -15.48 11.00
N ARG A 270 -42.42 -14.83 9.86
CA ARG A 270 -43.24 -14.98 8.65
C ARG A 270 -42.69 -16.04 7.68
N MET A 271 -41.48 -16.50 7.86
CA MET A 271 -40.87 -17.54 7.00
C MET A 271 -41.59 -18.88 7.24
N LYS A 272 -41.95 -19.58 6.17
CA LYS A 272 -42.45 -20.93 6.27
C LYS A 272 -41.31 -21.91 6.55
N SER A 273 -41.59 -23.02 7.23
CA SER A 273 -40.58 -24.03 7.56
C SER A 273 -39.86 -24.66 6.35
N SER A 274 -40.36 -24.46 5.14
CA SER A 274 -39.75 -24.91 3.87
C SER A 274 -38.74 -23.93 3.28
N GLU A 275 -38.56 -22.76 3.89
CA GLU A 275 -37.67 -21.68 3.40
C GLU A 275 -36.41 -21.51 4.26
N SER A 276 -36.16 -22.43 5.21
CA SER A 276 -34.99 -22.43 6.11
C SER A 276 -33.80 -23.21 5.53
#